data_83dc164fef89c19c5e562fde4e9b7aec
#
_entry.id   83dc164fef89c19c5e562fde4e9b7aec
#
_cell.length_a   1.000
_cell.length_b   1.000
_cell.length_c   1.000
_cell.angle_alpha   90.00
_cell.angle_beta   90.00
_cell.angle_gamma   90.00
#
_symmetry.space_group_name_H-M   'P 1'
#
loop_
_entity.id
_entity.type
_entity.pdbx_description
1 polymer ?
#
loop_
_entity_poly.entity_id
_entity_poly.type
_entity_poly.pdbx_seq_one_letter_code
_entity_poly.pdbx_strand_id
1 'polypeptide(L)'
;NSVWTHWKGDDVTDVRYRTLTTKLFNQVFPDPYDRQAIAAFLKDPNYGLQFNPALLSATVNSADGYNGLTEGVSAGTSYTLLTLATSSSGAETVCVNSVTTKTSTEAAAWFAAAASTNANYGPTHNTVAGVMKGIDIATVRYAIFKQSALANVGTNNYPAVIEEFGHDVKEEYLPYINGNGFAILFTGESGVTPETTYVFMATATNTVGDKVTKWGSATTSAAPAAARAKAQAATRANEPLRSPVGKPIANPGKFIYPMESVQLPAGAKPEGDLWTIIHNTHNIK
;
A
#
# COMPACT_ATOMS: atom_id res chain seq x y z
N ASN A 1 -5.10 5.83 1.78
CA ASN A 1 -6.34 6.58 1.73
C ASN A 1 -7.49 5.77 2.30
N SER A 2 -8.14 6.30 3.31
CA SER A 2 -9.24 5.66 4.00
C SER A 2 -10.23 6.70 4.50
N VAL A 3 -11.48 6.29 4.69
CA VAL A 3 -12.53 7.06 5.34
C VAL A 3 -12.90 6.35 6.64
N TRP A 4 -12.77 7.06 7.74
CA TRP A 4 -13.22 6.61 9.05
C TRP A 4 -14.68 6.98 9.27
N THR A 5 -15.44 6.05 9.83
CA THR A 5 -16.84 6.26 10.19
C THR A 5 -17.03 5.85 11.65
N HIS A 6 -17.82 6.60 12.37
CA HIS A 6 -18.22 6.27 13.72
C HIS A 6 -19.74 6.11 13.76
N TRP A 7 -20.21 4.95 14.21
CA TRP A 7 -21.63 4.65 14.35
C TRP A 7 -21.96 4.38 15.82
N LYS A 8 -22.92 5.11 16.32
CA LYS A 8 -23.46 4.92 17.67
C LYS A 8 -24.96 5.06 17.64
N GLY A 9 -25.64 4.19 18.34
CA GLY A 9 -27.08 4.19 18.48
C GLY A 9 -27.51 3.50 19.76
N ASP A 10 -28.77 3.67 20.07
CA ASP A 10 -29.44 2.95 21.14
C ASP A 10 -30.54 2.08 20.52
N ASP A 11 -30.68 0.83 20.96
CA ASP A 11 -31.70 -0.09 20.50
C ASP A 11 -31.71 -0.38 18.98
N VAL A 12 -30.55 -0.32 18.34
CA VAL A 12 -30.42 -0.60 16.90
C VAL A 12 -30.38 -2.11 16.67
N THR A 13 -31.25 -2.61 15.78
CA THR A 13 -31.38 -4.05 15.44
C THR A 13 -30.91 -4.37 14.02
N ASP A 14 -30.88 -3.39 13.11
CA ASP A 14 -30.32 -3.52 11.77
C ASP A 14 -29.63 -2.23 11.34
N VAL A 15 -28.49 -2.36 10.66
CA VAL A 15 -27.79 -1.26 10.00
C VAL A 15 -27.48 -1.65 8.58
N ARG A 16 -27.92 -0.82 7.64
CA ARG A 16 -27.56 -0.92 6.24
C ARG A 16 -26.80 0.33 5.81
N TYR A 17 -25.81 0.16 4.99
CA TYR A 17 -24.93 1.28 4.62
C TYR A 17 -24.39 1.13 3.21
N ARG A 18 -23.98 2.25 2.62
CA ARG A 18 -23.24 2.32 1.39
C ARG A 18 -22.38 3.57 1.35
N THR A 19 -21.15 3.44 0.92
CA THR A 19 -20.28 4.58 0.58
C THR A 19 -20.28 4.77 -0.93
N LEU A 20 -20.57 5.98 -1.38
CA LEU A 20 -20.55 6.39 -2.79
C LEU A 20 -19.60 7.57 -2.94
N THR A 21 -19.04 7.79 -4.14
CA THR A 21 -18.48 9.11 -4.41
C THR A 21 -19.63 10.14 -4.36
N THR A 22 -19.38 11.33 -3.82
CA THR A 22 -20.42 12.38 -3.73
C THR A 22 -20.98 12.75 -5.11
N LYS A 23 -20.14 12.64 -6.16
CA LYS A 23 -20.60 12.81 -7.54
C LYS A 23 -21.65 11.78 -7.92
N LEU A 24 -21.40 10.50 -7.63
CA LEU A 24 -22.36 9.41 -7.91
C LEU A 24 -23.61 9.55 -7.05
N PHE A 25 -23.44 9.91 -5.76
CA PHE A 25 -24.58 10.17 -4.87
C PHE A 25 -25.52 11.23 -5.45
N ASN A 26 -25.00 12.37 -5.91
CA ASN A 26 -25.81 13.45 -6.51
C ASN A 26 -26.47 13.04 -7.84
N GLN A 27 -25.91 12.06 -8.56
CA GLN A 27 -26.53 11.52 -9.78
C GLN A 27 -27.68 10.57 -9.46
N VAL A 28 -27.51 9.72 -8.42
CA VAL A 28 -28.52 8.73 -8.00
C VAL A 28 -29.66 9.39 -7.23
N PHE A 29 -29.34 10.39 -6.42
CA PHE A 29 -30.29 11.13 -5.59
C PHE A 29 -30.27 12.63 -5.93
N PRO A 30 -31.06 13.05 -6.95
CA PRO A 30 -31.16 14.46 -7.32
C PRO A 30 -31.65 15.34 -6.17
N ASP A 31 -32.54 14.78 -5.30
CA ASP A 31 -32.86 15.37 -4.00
C ASP A 31 -32.08 14.64 -2.90
N PRO A 32 -31.02 15.23 -2.35
CA PRO A 32 -30.19 14.61 -1.31
C PRO A 32 -30.91 14.48 0.04
N TYR A 33 -32.09 15.08 0.18
CA TYR A 33 -32.93 15.05 1.39
C TYR A 33 -34.06 14.02 1.30
N ASP A 34 -34.25 13.34 0.15
CA ASP A 34 -35.25 12.28 0.01
C ASP A 34 -34.83 11.03 0.79
N ARG A 35 -35.20 11.04 2.09
CA ARG A 35 -34.89 9.94 3.01
C ARG A 35 -35.58 8.64 2.62
N GLN A 36 -36.74 8.71 1.96
CA GLN A 36 -37.48 7.52 1.53
C GLN A 36 -36.78 6.82 0.37
N ALA A 37 -36.33 7.57 -0.63
CA ALA A 37 -35.54 7.03 -1.75
C ALA A 37 -34.22 6.42 -1.26
N ILE A 38 -33.52 7.10 -0.34
CA ILE A 38 -32.27 6.60 0.25
C ILE A 38 -32.51 5.32 1.05
N ALA A 39 -33.56 5.26 1.87
CA ALA A 39 -33.90 4.06 2.63
C ALA A 39 -34.23 2.88 1.71
N ALA A 40 -35.02 3.12 0.64
CA ALA A 40 -35.37 2.10 -0.34
C ALA A 40 -34.11 1.56 -1.04
N PHE A 41 -33.19 2.43 -1.44
CA PHE A 41 -31.89 2.05 -2.02
C PHE A 41 -31.06 1.17 -1.07
N LEU A 42 -30.98 1.53 0.21
CA LEU A 42 -30.21 0.78 1.20
C LEU A 42 -30.85 -0.57 1.57
N LYS A 43 -32.17 -0.70 1.43
CA LYS A 43 -32.90 -1.97 1.65
C LYS A 43 -32.71 -2.96 0.50
N ASP A 44 -32.41 -2.47 -0.70
CA ASP A 44 -32.12 -3.34 -1.85
C ASP A 44 -30.77 -4.04 -1.64
N PRO A 45 -30.72 -5.39 -1.57
CA PRO A 45 -29.51 -6.14 -1.32
C PRO A 45 -28.45 -6.00 -2.43
N ASN A 46 -28.82 -5.49 -3.61
CA ASN A 46 -27.87 -5.20 -4.68
C ASN A 46 -27.05 -3.93 -4.42
N TYR A 47 -27.56 -3.03 -3.59
CA TYR A 47 -26.95 -1.73 -3.34
C TYR A 47 -26.51 -1.54 -1.88
N GLY A 48 -27.36 -1.87 -0.92
CA GLY A 48 -27.09 -1.70 0.50
C GLY A 48 -26.31 -2.89 1.07
N LEU A 49 -25.24 -2.60 1.81
CA LEU A 49 -24.50 -3.57 2.59
C LEU A 49 -25.13 -3.68 3.98
N GLN A 50 -25.32 -4.89 4.49
CA GLN A 50 -25.81 -5.11 5.84
C GLN A 50 -24.63 -5.24 6.81
N PHE A 51 -24.68 -4.49 7.89
CA PHE A 51 -23.78 -4.70 9.01
C PHE A 51 -24.13 -6.01 9.72
N ASN A 52 -23.14 -6.73 10.24
CA ASN A 52 -23.40 -8.00 10.91
C ASN A 52 -24.29 -7.79 12.16
N PRO A 53 -25.55 -8.26 12.17
CA PRO A 53 -26.47 -8.02 13.28
C PRO A 53 -25.98 -8.57 14.62
N ALA A 54 -25.21 -9.67 14.60
CA ALA A 54 -24.66 -10.29 15.81
C ALA A 54 -23.66 -9.39 16.58
N LEU A 55 -23.13 -8.38 15.91
CA LEU A 55 -22.15 -7.46 16.52
C LEU A 55 -22.81 -6.17 17.04
N LEU A 56 -24.07 -5.88 16.71
CA LEU A 56 -24.70 -4.59 17.01
C LEU A 56 -24.73 -4.25 18.51
N SER A 57 -25.06 -5.21 19.37
CA SER A 57 -25.11 -4.97 20.82
C SER A 57 -23.75 -4.70 21.44
N ALA A 58 -22.72 -5.38 20.94
CA ALA A 58 -21.35 -5.23 21.44
C ALA A 58 -20.60 -4.04 20.83
N THR A 59 -21.15 -3.41 19.78
CA THR A 59 -20.50 -2.34 19.03
C THR A 59 -21.40 -1.10 18.91
N VAL A 60 -22.28 -1.04 17.92
CA VAL A 60 -23.10 0.17 17.64
C VAL A 60 -23.93 0.61 18.85
N ASN A 61 -24.50 -0.34 19.59
CA ASN A 61 -25.29 -0.08 20.80
C ASN A 61 -24.43 0.02 22.07
N SER A 62 -23.11 -0.06 21.96
CA SER A 62 -22.21 0.10 23.11
C SER A 62 -21.97 1.56 23.46
N ALA A 63 -21.44 1.82 24.66
CA ALA A 63 -21.09 3.17 25.09
C ALA A 63 -20.07 3.86 24.15
N ASP A 64 -19.17 3.06 23.57
CA ASP A 64 -18.09 3.54 22.71
C ASP A 64 -18.48 3.61 21.23
N GLY A 65 -19.60 2.96 20.83
CA GLY A 65 -19.99 2.85 19.42
C GLY A 65 -19.09 1.95 18.59
N TYR A 66 -19.26 1.99 17.27
CA TYR A 66 -18.46 1.24 16.30
C TYR A 66 -17.66 2.16 15.41
N ASN A 67 -16.38 1.87 15.27
CA ASN A 67 -15.47 2.54 14.34
C ASN A 67 -15.26 1.67 13.10
N GLY A 68 -15.76 2.16 11.96
CA GLY A 68 -15.59 1.51 10.67
C GLY A 68 -14.49 2.17 9.85
N LEU A 69 -13.83 1.40 8.99
CA LEU A 69 -12.84 1.86 8.06
C LEU A 69 -13.23 1.44 6.64
N THR A 70 -13.34 2.41 5.74
CA THR A 70 -13.46 2.16 4.30
C THR A 70 -12.10 2.40 3.65
N GLU A 71 -11.50 1.34 3.15
CA GLU A 71 -10.21 1.37 2.44
C GLU A 71 -10.42 1.44 0.92
N GLY A 72 -9.33 1.74 0.19
CA GLY A 72 -9.36 1.78 -1.28
C GLY A 72 -10.04 3.01 -1.86
N VAL A 73 -10.21 4.07 -1.07
CA VAL A 73 -10.75 5.34 -1.52
C VAL A 73 -9.68 6.18 -2.20
N SER A 74 -10.07 6.95 -3.23
CA SER A 74 -9.15 7.84 -3.95
C SER A 74 -8.85 9.11 -3.15
N ALA A 75 -7.64 9.65 -3.32
CA ALA A 75 -7.24 10.91 -2.71
C ALA A 75 -8.00 12.10 -3.33
N GLY A 76 -8.19 13.18 -2.57
CA GLY A 76 -8.85 14.40 -3.04
C GLY A 76 -10.28 14.21 -3.52
N THR A 77 -10.91 13.10 -3.14
CA THR A 77 -12.23 12.69 -3.62
C THR A 77 -13.27 12.83 -2.50
N SER A 78 -14.41 13.42 -2.81
CA SER A 78 -15.52 13.51 -1.87
C SER A 78 -16.35 12.22 -1.91
N TYR A 79 -16.62 11.68 -0.74
CA TYR A 79 -17.44 10.48 -0.52
C TYR A 79 -18.63 10.83 0.36
N THR A 80 -19.75 10.18 0.09
CA THR A 80 -20.98 10.25 0.89
C THR A 80 -21.28 8.87 1.43
N LEU A 81 -21.35 8.75 2.74
CA LEU A 81 -21.82 7.56 3.46
C LEU A 81 -23.32 7.70 3.70
N LEU A 82 -24.06 6.71 3.22
CA LEU A 82 -25.47 6.51 3.49
C LEU A 82 -25.60 5.44 4.56
N THR A 83 -26.39 5.68 5.57
CA THR A 83 -26.67 4.71 6.63
C THR A 83 -28.17 4.72 6.95
N LEU A 84 -28.76 3.52 7.01
CA LEU A 84 -30.11 3.26 7.49
C LEU A 84 -30.01 2.42 8.75
N ALA A 85 -30.45 2.95 9.87
CA ALA A 85 -30.55 2.22 11.13
C ALA A 85 -32.03 1.91 11.43
N THR A 86 -32.31 0.68 11.86
CA THR A 86 -33.65 0.24 12.29
C THR A 86 -33.62 -0.15 13.76
N SER A 87 -34.55 0.35 14.56
CA SER A 87 -34.68 0.01 15.97
C SER A 87 -35.53 -1.26 16.19
N SER A 88 -35.59 -1.76 17.42
CA SER A 88 -36.45 -2.90 17.80
C SER A 88 -37.94 -2.62 17.59
N SER A 89 -38.36 -1.35 17.64
CA SER A 89 -39.76 -0.94 17.33
C SER A 89 -40.07 -0.85 15.84
N GLY A 90 -39.05 -1.07 14.97
CA GLY A 90 -39.14 -0.91 13.52
C GLY A 90 -39.02 0.54 13.04
N ALA A 91 -38.70 1.49 13.93
CA ALA A 91 -38.45 2.87 13.53
C ALA A 91 -37.11 2.97 12.74
N GLU A 92 -37.13 3.75 11.66
CA GLU A 92 -36.02 3.89 10.75
C GLU A 92 -35.43 5.29 10.80
N THR A 93 -34.10 5.35 10.79
CA THR A 93 -33.35 6.61 10.72
C THR A 93 -32.34 6.54 9.58
N VAL A 94 -32.41 7.50 8.65
CA VAL A 94 -31.46 7.65 7.56
C VAL A 94 -30.47 8.76 7.88
N CYS A 95 -29.20 8.44 7.84
CA CYS A 95 -28.10 9.39 7.96
C CYS A 95 -27.34 9.51 6.62
N VAL A 96 -26.99 10.75 6.27
CA VAL A 96 -26.18 11.06 5.09
C VAL A 96 -25.03 11.95 5.55
N ASN A 97 -23.82 11.44 5.43
CA ASN A 97 -22.61 12.15 5.84
C ASN A 97 -21.61 12.18 4.70
N SER A 98 -21.02 13.33 4.44
CA SER A 98 -20.01 13.49 3.39
C SER A 98 -18.68 13.88 3.99
N VAL A 99 -17.62 13.36 3.38
CA VAL A 99 -16.23 13.67 3.73
C VAL A 99 -15.42 13.74 2.44
N THR A 100 -14.46 14.65 2.41
CA THR A 100 -13.48 14.70 1.32
C THR A 100 -12.16 14.14 1.85
N THR A 101 -11.64 13.13 1.16
CA THR A 101 -10.32 12.60 1.47
C THR A 101 -9.27 13.67 1.19
N LYS A 102 -8.21 13.68 2.00
CA LYS A 102 -7.12 14.62 1.78
C LYS A 102 -6.51 14.42 0.39
N THR A 103 -6.10 15.51 -0.25
CA THR A 103 -5.25 15.44 -1.44
C THR A 103 -3.91 14.84 -1.04
N SER A 104 -3.37 13.95 -1.86
CA SER A 104 -2.31 13.06 -1.44
C SER A 104 -0.91 13.65 -1.61
N THR A 105 -0.65 14.86 -1.16
CA THR A 105 0.74 15.29 -0.91
C THR A 105 1.47 14.36 0.08
N GLU A 106 0.72 13.55 0.81
CA GLU A 106 1.23 12.56 1.77
C GLU A 106 1.31 11.13 1.22
N ALA A 107 0.62 10.78 0.12
CA ALA A 107 0.62 9.40 -0.39
C ALA A 107 2.00 8.96 -0.88
N ALA A 108 2.77 9.85 -1.47
CA ALA A 108 4.16 9.57 -1.84
C ALA A 108 5.06 9.32 -0.61
N ALA A 109 4.72 9.86 0.56
CA ALA A 109 5.44 9.59 1.82
C ALA A 109 5.27 8.15 2.32
N TRP A 110 4.24 7.44 1.87
CA TRP A 110 3.98 6.04 2.19
C TRP A 110 4.59 5.05 1.20
N PHE A 111 5.52 5.47 0.40
CA PHE A 111 6.29 4.55 -0.45
C PHE A 111 7.57 4.12 0.24
N ALA A 112 7.78 2.82 0.34
CA ALA A 112 9.01 2.19 0.80
C ALA A 112 9.59 1.32 -0.30
N ALA A 113 10.90 1.38 -0.52
CA ALA A 113 11.63 0.52 -1.43
C ALA A 113 13.05 0.30 -0.91
N ALA A 114 13.49 -0.95 -0.89
CA ALA A 114 14.84 -1.33 -0.45
C ALA A 114 15.26 -2.67 -1.05
N ALA A 115 16.56 -2.97 -1.04
CA ALA A 115 17.01 -4.35 -1.22
C ALA A 115 16.55 -5.18 -0.01
N SER A 116 15.98 -6.36 -0.26
CA SER A 116 15.47 -7.24 0.77
C SER A 116 16.57 -7.83 1.64
N THR A 117 16.34 -7.87 2.93
CA THR A 117 17.16 -8.61 3.90
C THR A 117 16.45 -9.87 4.39
N ASN A 118 15.29 -10.21 3.80
CA ASN A 118 14.51 -11.38 4.19
C ASN A 118 15.14 -12.66 3.64
N ALA A 119 15.38 -13.63 4.51
CA ALA A 119 16.01 -14.90 4.18
C ALA A 119 15.30 -15.70 3.06
N ASN A 120 14.01 -15.50 2.85
CA ASN A 120 13.23 -16.19 1.82
C ASN A 120 13.50 -15.70 0.38
N TYR A 121 14.01 -14.46 0.23
CA TYR A 121 14.20 -13.81 -1.08
C TYR A 121 15.64 -13.33 -1.30
N GLY A 122 16.53 -13.62 -0.39
CA GLY A 122 17.92 -13.20 -0.42
C GLY A 122 18.21 -12.08 0.61
N PRO A 123 19.45 -11.60 0.70
CA PRO A 123 20.50 -11.91 -0.25
C PRO A 123 21.09 -13.32 -0.06
N THR A 124 21.30 -14.04 -1.15
CA THR A 124 22.15 -15.25 -1.18
C THR A 124 23.46 -14.91 -1.90
N HIS A 125 24.29 -15.91 -2.21
CA HIS A 125 25.54 -15.68 -2.97
C HIS A 125 25.30 -15.23 -4.42
N ASN A 126 24.12 -15.49 -4.98
CA ASN A 126 23.79 -15.20 -6.38
C ASN A 126 22.38 -14.64 -6.57
N THR A 127 21.71 -14.21 -5.52
CA THR A 127 20.41 -13.56 -5.60
C THR A 127 20.33 -12.35 -4.70
N VAL A 128 19.59 -11.35 -5.15
CA VAL A 128 19.14 -10.21 -4.36
C VAL A 128 17.74 -9.82 -4.82
N ALA A 129 16.87 -9.41 -3.92
CA ALA A 129 15.54 -8.94 -4.27
C ALA A 129 15.38 -7.46 -3.90
N GLY A 130 14.76 -6.70 -4.78
CA GLY A 130 14.22 -5.39 -4.46
C GLY A 130 12.77 -5.54 -4.00
N VAL A 131 12.41 -4.93 -2.89
CA VAL A 131 11.06 -4.93 -2.33
C VAL A 131 10.50 -3.53 -2.30
N MET A 132 9.19 -3.41 -2.55
CA MET A 132 8.51 -2.13 -2.55
C MET A 132 7.06 -2.27 -2.08
N LYS A 133 6.58 -1.23 -1.41
CA LYS A 133 5.20 -1.09 -0.96
C LYS A 133 4.85 0.38 -0.89
N GLY A 134 3.60 0.71 -1.17
CA GLY A 134 3.11 2.08 -1.11
C GLY A 134 1.61 2.14 -0.94
N ILE A 135 1.09 3.35 -0.94
CA ILE A 135 -0.33 3.65 -0.92
C ILE A 135 -0.58 4.68 -2.02
N ASP A 136 -1.62 4.45 -2.83
CA ASP A 136 -2.05 5.37 -3.89
C ASP A 136 -0.97 5.61 -4.97
N ILE A 137 -0.16 4.59 -5.22
CA ILE A 137 0.89 4.63 -6.23
C ILE A 137 0.30 4.36 -7.62
N ALA A 138 0.52 5.29 -8.53
CA ALA A 138 0.09 5.22 -9.93
C ALA A 138 1.16 4.63 -10.84
N THR A 139 2.44 4.93 -10.59
CA THR A 139 3.55 4.36 -11.36
C THR A 139 4.76 4.14 -10.48
N VAL A 140 5.58 3.15 -10.83
CA VAL A 140 6.88 2.93 -10.19
C VAL A 140 7.92 2.63 -11.25
N ARG A 141 9.08 3.28 -11.12
CA ARG A 141 10.29 2.99 -11.88
C ARG A 141 11.39 2.56 -10.92
N TYR A 142 12.10 1.49 -11.20
CA TYR A 142 13.12 0.92 -10.31
C TYR A 142 14.44 0.69 -11.00
N ALA A 143 15.50 0.64 -10.21
CA ALA A 143 16.84 0.26 -10.67
C ALA A 143 17.59 -0.49 -9.55
N ILE A 144 18.56 -1.32 -9.93
CA ILE A 144 19.49 -1.94 -9.01
C ILE A 144 20.91 -1.81 -9.56
N PHE A 145 21.85 -1.47 -8.70
CA PHE A 145 23.26 -1.31 -9.06
C PHE A 145 24.17 -1.90 -7.99
N LYS A 146 25.36 -2.29 -8.38
CA LYS A 146 26.45 -2.51 -7.41
C LYS A 146 26.75 -1.19 -6.71
N GLN A 147 26.89 -1.20 -5.39
CA GLN A 147 27.22 0.02 -4.63
C GLN A 147 28.50 0.68 -5.13
N SER A 148 29.49 -0.12 -5.55
CA SER A 148 30.75 0.39 -6.13
C SER A 148 30.53 1.21 -7.41
N ALA A 149 29.52 0.87 -8.22
CA ALA A 149 29.18 1.62 -9.42
C ALA A 149 28.55 2.99 -9.12
N LEU A 150 28.00 3.16 -7.92
CA LEU A 150 27.39 4.39 -7.43
C LEU A 150 28.36 5.25 -6.57
N ALA A 151 29.64 4.86 -6.44
CA ALA A 151 30.59 5.51 -5.53
C ALA A 151 30.72 7.03 -5.73
N ASN A 152 30.55 7.50 -6.96
CA ASN A 152 30.61 8.92 -7.32
C ASN A 152 29.23 9.55 -7.54
N VAL A 153 28.14 8.81 -7.24
CA VAL A 153 26.77 9.28 -7.39
C VAL A 153 26.22 9.60 -6.01
N GLY A 154 26.01 10.89 -5.73
CA GLY A 154 25.33 11.30 -4.50
C GLY A 154 23.88 10.82 -4.50
N THR A 155 23.34 10.48 -3.31
CA THR A 155 21.97 9.98 -3.16
C THR A 155 20.91 10.94 -3.70
N ASN A 156 21.18 12.24 -3.71
CA ASN A 156 20.33 13.26 -4.32
C ASN A 156 20.16 13.09 -5.85
N ASN A 157 21.07 12.38 -6.49
CA ASN A 157 21.05 12.11 -7.93
C ASN A 157 20.36 10.77 -8.26
N TYR A 158 19.98 9.97 -7.27
CA TYR A 158 19.30 8.68 -7.51
C TYR A 158 18.03 8.80 -8.35
N PRO A 159 17.17 9.84 -8.19
CA PRO A 159 16.02 10.02 -9.08
C PRO A 159 16.41 10.11 -10.56
N ALA A 160 17.48 10.86 -10.89
CA ALA A 160 17.97 11.00 -12.26
C ALA A 160 18.56 9.68 -12.80
N VAL A 161 19.29 8.93 -11.97
CA VAL A 161 19.81 7.60 -12.32
C VAL A 161 18.69 6.62 -12.61
N ILE A 162 17.60 6.65 -11.83
CA ILE A 162 16.43 5.79 -12.07
C ILE A 162 15.72 6.22 -13.35
N GLU A 163 15.61 7.51 -13.62
CA GLU A 163 14.99 8.02 -14.85
C GLU A 163 15.75 7.53 -16.09
N GLU A 164 17.07 7.55 -16.06
CA GLU A 164 17.91 7.19 -17.21
C GLU A 164 18.05 5.68 -17.38
N PHE A 165 18.31 4.95 -16.31
CA PHE A 165 18.69 3.53 -16.37
C PHE A 165 17.64 2.58 -15.78
N GLY A 166 16.56 3.08 -15.22
CA GLY A 166 15.55 2.29 -14.55
C GLY A 166 14.55 1.62 -15.48
N HIS A 167 13.81 0.68 -14.92
CA HIS A 167 12.76 -0.08 -15.59
C HIS A 167 11.41 0.23 -14.94
N ASP A 168 10.37 0.32 -15.77
CA ASP A 168 9.01 0.53 -15.27
C ASP A 168 8.44 -0.77 -14.71
N VAL A 169 7.76 -0.66 -13.59
CA VAL A 169 6.89 -1.72 -13.09
C VAL A 169 5.63 -1.73 -13.94
N LYS A 170 5.25 -2.90 -14.44
CA LYS A 170 4.03 -3.03 -15.24
C LYS A 170 2.79 -2.73 -14.39
N GLU A 171 1.81 -2.12 -15.00
CA GLU A 171 0.56 -1.70 -14.36
C GLU A 171 -0.14 -2.85 -13.61
N GLU A 172 -0.08 -4.08 -14.14
CA GLU A 172 -0.65 -5.28 -13.53
C GLU A 172 -0.10 -5.58 -12.12
N TYR A 173 1.07 -5.03 -11.74
CA TYR A 173 1.70 -5.22 -10.42
C TYR A 173 1.42 -4.08 -9.43
N LEU A 174 0.85 -2.97 -9.86
CA LEU A 174 0.52 -1.83 -8.97
C LEU A 174 -0.45 -2.19 -7.84
N PRO A 175 -1.47 -3.06 -8.05
CA PRO A 175 -2.32 -3.52 -6.95
C PRO A 175 -1.57 -4.22 -5.82
N TYR A 176 -0.48 -4.95 -6.13
CA TYR A 176 0.35 -5.58 -5.11
C TYR A 176 1.17 -4.55 -4.34
N ILE A 177 1.75 -3.56 -5.03
CA ILE A 177 2.49 -2.46 -4.40
C ILE A 177 1.59 -1.69 -3.45
N ASN A 178 0.37 -1.37 -3.87
CA ASN A 178 -0.64 -0.65 -3.08
C ASN A 178 -1.29 -1.51 -1.99
N GLY A 179 -1.05 -2.80 -1.98
CA GLY A 179 -1.59 -3.78 -1.03
C GLY A 179 -0.51 -4.37 -0.13
N ASN A 180 -0.21 -5.65 -0.35
CA ASN A 180 0.67 -6.44 0.51
C ASN A 180 2.17 -6.23 0.26
N GLY A 181 2.52 -5.54 -0.81
CA GLY A 181 3.88 -5.34 -1.27
C GLY A 181 4.23 -6.17 -2.50
N PHE A 182 5.32 -5.80 -3.14
CA PHE A 182 5.80 -6.39 -4.39
C PHE A 182 7.31 -6.57 -4.33
N ALA A 183 7.81 -7.62 -4.95
CA ALA A 183 9.24 -7.88 -5.03
C ALA A 183 9.69 -8.15 -6.46
N ILE A 184 10.96 -7.82 -6.71
CA ILE A 184 11.66 -8.12 -7.95
C ILE A 184 12.92 -8.87 -7.59
N LEU A 185 13.07 -10.09 -8.10
CA LEU A 185 14.22 -10.96 -7.87
C LEU A 185 15.25 -10.78 -8.98
N PHE A 186 16.50 -10.55 -8.59
CA PHE A 186 17.67 -10.52 -9.43
C PHE A 186 18.55 -11.72 -9.11
N THR A 187 19.06 -12.39 -10.11
CA THR A 187 19.84 -13.62 -9.98
C THR A 187 21.21 -13.49 -10.66
N GLY A 188 22.03 -14.52 -10.57
CA GLY A 188 23.30 -14.59 -11.32
C GLY A 188 23.12 -14.40 -12.82
N GLU A 189 21.99 -14.81 -13.40
CA GLU A 189 21.65 -14.52 -14.81
C GLU A 189 21.48 -13.02 -15.08
N SER A 190 21.05 -12.26 -14.06
CA SER A 190 20.97 -10.80 -14.09
C SER A 190 22.28 -10.11 -13.68
N GLY A 191 23.39 -10.85 -13.55
CA GLY A 191 24.70 -10.31 -13.20
C GLY A 191 24.94 -10.14 -11.70
N VAL A 192 24.09 -10.74 -10.83
CA VAL A 192 24.33 -10.76 -9.37
C VAL A 192 25.53 -11.64 -9.05
N THR A 193 26.49 -11.08 -8.32
CA THR A 193 27.75 -11.72 -7.94
C THR A 193 27.86 -11.86 -6.42
N PRO A 194 28.59 -12.86 -5.91
CA PRO A 194 28.83 -13.03 -4.47
C PRO A 194 29.59 -11.86 -3.84
N GLU A 195 29.48 -11.73 -2.52
CA GLU A 195 30.22 -10.78 -1.68
C GLU A 195 30.15 -9.33 -2.21
N THR A 196 29.00 -8.98 -2.80
CA THR A 196 28.80 -7.70 -3.47
C THR A 196 27.60 -6.99 -2.86
N THR A 197 27.78 -5.72 -2.49
CA THR A 197 26.68 -4.88 -2.03
C THR A 197 25.94 -4.30 -3.22
N TYR A 198 24.62 -4.49 -3.22
CA TYR A 198 23.69 -3.94 -4.22
C TYR A 198 22.81 -2.90 -3.56
N VAL A 199 22.55 -1.82 -4.28
CA VAL A 199 21.59 -0.78 -3.93
C VAL A 199 20.38 -0.95 -4.84
N PHE A 200 19.25 -1.29 -4.28
CA PHE A 200 17.97 -1.23 -4.95
C PHE A 200 17.33 0.12 -4.68
N MET A 201 16.85 0.77 -5.72
CA MET A 201 16.20 2.07 -5.63
C MET A 201 14.96 2.12 -6.52
N ALA A 202 13.96 2.88 -6.09
CA ALA A 202 12.75 3.07 -6.87
C ALA A 202 12.18 4.46 -6.66
N THR A 203 11.64 5.03 -7.74
CA THR A 203 10.83 6.24 -7.74
C THR A 203 9.38 5.86 -8.00
N ALA A 204 8.52 6.23 -7.08
CA ALA A 204 7.08 6.09 -7.22
C ALA A 204 6.46 7.45 -7.52
N THR A 205 5.42 7.45 -8.36
CA THR A 205 4.55 8.59 -8.59
C THR A 205 3.15 8.22 -8.13
N ASN A 206 2.52 9.06 -7.35
CA ASN A 206 1.15 8.85 -6.90
C ASN A 206 0.12 9.32 -7.93
N THR A 207 -1.16 9.11 -7.66
CA THR A 207 -2.27 9.47 -8.56
C THR A 207 -2.42 10.97 -8.82
N VAL A 208 -1.80 11.83 -7.97
CA VAL A 208 -1.79 13.29 -8.16
C VAL A 208 -0.49 13.83 -8.76
N GLY A 209 0.48 12.94 -9.06
CA GLY A 209 1.72 13.30 -9.75
C GLY A 209 2.91 13.59 -8.84
N ASP A 210 2.77 13.48 -7.51
CA ASP A 210 3.91 13.64 -6.61
C ASP A 210 4.87 12.46 -6.71
N LYS A 211 6.16 12.76 -6.72
CA LYS A 211 7.22 11.76 -6.83
C LYS A 211 7.98 11.58 -5.53
N VAL A 212 8.29 10.34 -5.19
CA VAL A 212 9.17 10.01 -4.07
C VAL A 212 10.16 8.92 -4.50
N THR A 213 11.42 9.09 -4.11
CA THR A 213 12.48 8.09 -4.34
C THR A 213 12.91 7.48 -3.01
N LYS A 214 12.95 6.15 -2.97
CA LYS A 214 13.44 5.37 -1.82
C LYS A 214 14.46 4.35 -2.30
N TRP A 215 15.40 3.99 -1.41
CA TRP A 215 16.44 3.02 -1.69
C TRP A 215 16.90 2.31 -0.43
N GLY A 216 17.57 1.20 -0.61
CA GLY A 216 18.24 0.46 0.44
C GLY A 216 19.18 -0.57 -0.15
N SER A 217 20.15 -1.00 0.62
CA SER A 217 21.19 -1.91 0.17
C SER A 217 21.13 -3.27 0.88
N ALA A 218 21.63 -4.29 0.18
CA ALA A 218 21.90 -5.60 0.76
C ALA A 218 23.19 -6.18 0.13
N THR A 219 23.91 -6.96 0.94
CA THR A 219 25.16 -7.60 0.50
C THR A 219 24.93 -9.08 0.30
N THR A 220 25.28 -9.60 -0.88
CA THR A 220 25.23 -11.03 -1.19
C THR A 220 26.26 -11.79 -0.36
N SER A 221 25.90 -13.03 0.04
CA SER A 221 26.80 -13.89 0.81
C SER A 221 27.97 -14.42 -0.06
N ALA A 222 28.95 -15.00 0.60
CA ALA A 222 30.04 -15.69 -0.09
C ALA A 222 29.52 -16.89 -0.90
N ALA A 223 30.11 -17.13 -2.07
CA ALA A 223 29.80 -18.33 -2.85
C ALA A 223 30.25 -19.60 -2.10
N PRO A 224 29.49 -20.73 -2.20
CA PRO A 224 29.96 -22.02 -1.73
C PRO A 224 31.35 -22.37 -2.32
N ALA A 225 32.16 -23.07 -1.55
CA ALA A 225 33.55 -23.39 -1.91
C ALA A 225 33.69 -24.02 -3.31
N ALA A 226 32.76 -24.88 -3.74
CA ALA A 226 32.72 -25.48 -5.06
C ALA A 226 32.49 -24.49 -6.22
N ALA A 227 31.82 -23.35 -5.94
CA ALA A 227 31.52 -22.32 -6.93
C ALA A 227 32.67 -21.30 -7.06
N ARG A 228 33.50 -21.14 -6.03
CA ARG A 228 34.62 -20.16 -6.02
C ARG A 228 35.71 -20.51 -7.05
N ALA A 229 35.92 -21.78 -7.35
CA ALA A 229 36.94 -22.21 -8.29
C ALA A 229 36.67 -21.80 -9.75
N LYS A 230 35.43 -21.45 -10.11
CA LYS A 230 35.03 -21.05 -11.47
C LYS A 230 34.95 -19.52 -11.66
N ALA A 231 34.97 -18.73 -10.60
CA ALA A 231 34.69 -17.29 -10.66
C ALA A 231 35.89 -16.37 -10.79
N GLN A 232 37.14 -16.88 -10.77
CA GLN A 232 38.37 -16.08 -10.76
C GLN A 232 38.74 -15.41 -12.09
N ALA A 233 37.89 -15.49 -13.12
CA ALA A 233 38.26 -15.05 -14.49
C ALA A 233 37.60 -13.74 -14.98
N ALA A 234 36.81 -13.01 -14.22
CA ALA A 234 36.09 -11.86 -14.76
C ALA A 234 35.99 -10.65 -13.80
N THR A 235 37.12 -10.01 -13.52
CA THR A 235 37.12 -8.64 -13.00
C THR A 235 37.32 -7.66 -14.18
N ARG A 236 36.24 -7.12 -14.72
CA ARG A 236 36.32 -5.98 -15.65
C ARG A 236 36.08 -4.69 -14.87
N ALA A 237 37.12 -3.89 -14.73
CA ALA A 237 37.02 -2.48 -14.39
C ALA A 237 36.36 -1.74 -15.56
N ASN A 238 35.39 -0.85 -15.27
CA ASN A 238 34.66 -0.01 -16.23
C ASN A 238 33.53 -0.70 -17.03
N GLU A 239 32.63 -1.41 -16.37
CA GLU A 239 31.33 -1.68 -16.99
C GLU A 239 30.45 -0.42 -16.95
N PRO A 240 29.78 -0.06 -18.08
CA PRO A 240 28.81 1.04 -18.08
C PRO A 240 27.69 0.75 -17.12
N LEU A 241 27.15 1.80 -16.47
CA LEU A 241 25.97 1.70 -15.60
C LEU A 241 24.82 1.05 -16.38
N ARG A 242 24.41 -0.14 -15.95
CA ARG A 242 23.26 -0.85 -16.49
C ARG A 242 22.47 -1.43 -15.33
N SER A 243 21.18 -1.13 -15.28
CA SER A 243 20.27 -1.81 -14.36
C SER A 243 19.73 -3.06 -15.03
N PRO A 244 19.89 -4.25 -14.45
CA PRO A 244 19.30 -5.46 -14.98
C PRO A 244 17.77 -5.48 -14.77
N VAL A 245 17.05 -6.16 -15.64
CA VAL A 245 15.63 -6.47 -15.47
C VAL A 245 15.50 -7.66 -14.53
N GLY A 246 14.76 -7.50 -13.45
CA GLY A 246 14.49 -8.59 -12.49
C GLY A 246 13.22 -9.38 -12.83
N LYS A 247 13.05 -10.54 -12.16
CA LYS A 247 11.83 -11.36 -12.25
C LYS A 247 10.83 -10.90 -11.19
N PRO A 248 9.59 -10.53 -11.55
CA PRO A 248 8.58 -10.10 -10.58
C PRO A 248 8.11 -11.26 -9.71
N ILE A 249 7.89 -10.98 -8.43
CA ILE A 249 7.25 -11.88 -7.47
C ILE A 249 6.02 -11.17 -6.93
N ALA A 250 4.84 -11.61 -7.36
CA ALA A 250 3.58 -11.15 -6.81
C ALA A 250 3.30 -11.84 -5.47
N ASN A 251 2.69 -11.11 -4.53
CA ASN A 251 2.38 -11.60 -3.18
C ASN A 251 3.56 -12.26 -2.45
N PRO A 252 4.65 -11.56 -2.26
CA PRO A 252 5.88 -12.12 -1.70
C PRO A 252 5.78 -12.51 -0.21
N GLY A 253 4.60 -12.48 0.38
CA GLY A 253 4.38 -12.75 1.80
C GLY A 253 4.66 -11.54 2.69
N LYS A 254 4.79 -11.76 4.01
CA LYS A 254 5.12 -10.66 4.94
C LYS A 254 6.56 -10.20 4.72
N PHE A 255 6.73 -9.03 4.06
CA PHE A 255 8.02 -8.34 4.08
C PHE A 255 8.19 -7.60 5.40
N ILE A 256 9.34 -7.77 6.01
CA ILE A 256 9.80 -6.85 7.04
C ILE A 256 10.53 -5.74 6.29
N TYR A 257 9.86 -4.60 6.13
CA TYR A 257 10.53 -3.40 5.61
C TYR A 257 11.49 -2.87 6.69
N PRO A 258 12.68 -2.40 6.32
CA PRO A 258 13.51 -1.66 7.27
C PRO A 258 12.70 -0.49 7.82
N MET A 259 12.49 -0.44 9.15
CA MET A 259 11.71 0.63 9.81
C MET A 259 12.22 2.04 9.50
N GLU A 260 13.49 2.16 9.15
CA GLU A 260 14.16 3.42 8.79
C GLU A 260 13.65 4.02 7.47
N SER A 261 13.01 3.23 6.60
CA SER A 261 12.46 3.71 5.32
C SER A 261 10.99 4.11 5.39
N VAL A 262 10.31 3.85 6.50
CA VAL A 262 8.92 4.23 6.73
C VAL A 262 8.92 5.43 7.68
N GLN A 263 9.14 6.63 7.16
CA GLN A 263 8.82 7.83 7.91
C GLN A 263 7.31 8.02 7.87
N LEU A 264 6.69 7.96 9.06
CA LEU A 264 5.31 8.41 9.23
C LEU A 264 5.22 9.89 8.82
N PRO A 265 4.15 10.32 8.14
CA PRO A 265 3.95 11.74 7.84
C PRO A 265 4.12 12.60 9.08
N ALA A 266 4.79 13.76 8.94
CA ALA A 266 4.94 14.70 10.03
C ALA A 266 3.55 15.13 10.52
N GLY A 267 3.18 14.72 11.74
CA GLY A 267 1.86 14.96 12.33
C GLY A 267 0.98 13.73 12.50
N ALA A 268 1.31 12.59 11.92
CA ALA A 268 0.72 11.32 12.31
C ALA A 268 1.27 10.95 13.69
N LYS A 269 0.57 11.35 14.74
CA LYS A 269 0.83 10.78 16.07
C LYS A 269 0.49 9.31 16.00
N PRO A 270 1.40 8.41 16.41
CA PRO A 270 1.03 7.04 16.70
C PRO A 270 0.22 7.07 18.02
N GLU A 271 -1.00 7.55 17.96
CA GLU A 271 -1.96 7.25 19.02
C GLU A 271 -2.30 5.78 18.82
N GLY A 272 -1.78 5.00 19.68
CA GLY A 272 -1.81 3.60 20.11
C GLY A 272 -2.70 2.59 19.38
N ASP A 273 -3.69 2.96 18.61
CA ASP A 273 -4.76 2.07 18.21
C ASP A 273 -4.83 1.76 16.70
N LEU A 274 -4.28 2.60 15.84
CA LEU A 274 -4.33 2.39 14.37
C LEU A 274 -3.59 1.11 13.93
N TRP A 275 -2.47 0.78 14.55
CA TRP A 275 -1.71 -0.44 14.24
C TRP A 275 -2.32 -1.71 14.82
N THR A 276 -2.97 -1.61 15.97
CA THR A 276 -3.65 -2.73 16.63
C THR A 276 -4.90 -3.15 15.88
N ILE A 277 -5.65 -2.20 15.32
CA ILE A 277 -6.86 -2.48 14.56
C ILE A 277 -6.56 -3.12 13.20
N ILE A 278 -5.52 -2.65 12.48
CA ILE A 278 -5.10 -3.25 11.21
C ILE A 278 -4.61 -4.69 11.40
N HIS A 279 -3.98 -5.01 12.53
CA HIS A 279 -3.55 -6.38 12.82
C HIS A 279 -4.67 -7.29 13.30
N ASN A 280 -5.70 -6.78 13.98
CA ASN A 280 -6.80 -7.58 14.49
C ASN A 280 -7.85 -7.94 13.43
N THR A 281 -8.04 -7.14 12.39
CA THR A 281 -8.97 -7.46 11.28
C THR A 281 -8.47 -8.57 10.36
N HIS A 282 -7.17 -8.91 10.40
CA HIS A 282 -6.60 -10.01 9.60
C HIS A 282 -6.60 -11.38 10.32
N ASN A 283 -7.00 -11.44 11.59
CA ASN A 283 -7.06 -12.68 12.37
C ASN A 283 -8.49 -13.22 12.62
N ILE A 284 -9.50 -12.66 11.99
CA ILE A 284 -10.86 -13.23 12.03
C ILE A 284 -11.00 -14.10 10.78
N LYS A 285 -10.72 -15.40 10.97
CA LYS A 285 -11.16 -16.48 10.08
C LYS A 285 -12.59 -16.85 10.40
#